data_389add277b7efeb7ac354fb9fc66503c
#
_entry.id   389add277b7efeb7ac354fb9fc66503c
#
_cell.length_a   1.000
_cell.length_b   1.000
_cell.length_c   1.000
_cell.angle_alpha   90.00
_cell.angle_beta   90.00
_cell.angle_gamma   90.00
#
_symmetry.space_group_name_H-M   'P 1'
#
loop_
_entity.id
_entity.type
_entity.pdbx_description
1 polymer ?
#
loop_
_entity_poly.entity_id
_entity_poly.type
_entity_poly.pdbx_seq_one_letter_code
_entity_poly.pdbx_strand_id
1 'polypeptide(L)'
;MVMPKPKKSSKRAAVIGSGFGGLGAAIRLQSAGIQTVLYEARDLPGGRAYVYHDDGFTFDAGPTVITAPHTLTDLFELTGRRLEDYIKLMEVQPMYRLIWSDGDRFDYVRDEATMVAQIAERSQSDADGYQRFFEYAKKVFHKGYTELADRPFLRFSDMVAVSPSLMKLRADRSVYKTVAKYVKDDHLRQALSFHSLLVGGNPLQTSSIYTLIHYLAREWGVYFPEGGTHALVRTLVKLFLSLIHI
;
A
#
# COMPACT_ATOMS: atom_id res chain seq x y z
N MET A 1 -11.83 -24.64 14.19
CA MET A 1 -12.45 -24.07 15.40
C MET A 1 -13.55 -23.10 14.93
N VAL A 2 -14.84 -23.43 15.10
CA VAL A 2 -15.95 -22.60 14.63
C VAL A 2 -16.03 -21.38 15.54
N MET A 3 -15.79 -20.19 15.00
CA MET A 3 -15.98 -18.95 15.77
C MET A 3 -17.45 -18.83 16.21
N PRO A 4 -17.73 -18.44 17.46
CA PRO A 4 -19.11 -18.25 17.92
C PRO A 4 -19.75 -17.11 17.07
N LYS A 5 -21.01 -17.34 16.63
CA LYS A 5 -21.76 -16.31 15.91
C LYS A 5 -21.84 -15.05 16.76
N PRO A 6 -21.53 -13.86 16.20
CA PRO A 6 -21.63 -12.62 16.96
C PRO A 6 -23.11 -12.42 17.40
N LYS A 7 -23.30 -12.03 18.66
CA LYS A 7 -24.63 -11.63 19.16
C LYS A 7 -25.09 -10.43 18.33
N LYS A 8 -26.32 -10.49 17.77
CA LYS A 8 -26.91 -9.33 17.06
C LYS A 8 -26.91 -8.11 17.99
N SER A 9 -26.17 -7.08 17.60
CA SER A 9 -26.19 -5.78 18.29
C SER A 9 -27.48 -5.04 17.95
N SER A 10 -28.04 -4.32 18.91
CA SER A 10 -29.12 -3.36 18.64
C SER A 10 -28.64 -2.10 17.91
N LYS A 11 -27.32 -1.94 17.77
CA LYS A 11 -26.70 -0.80 17.10
C LYS A 11 -26.82 -0.93 15.58
N ARG A 12 -27.01 0.21 14.94
CA ARG A 12 -27.06 0.34 13.49
C ARG A 12 -25.99 1.33 13.05
N ALA A 13 -25.39 1.12 11.86
CA ALA A 13 -24.40 2.00 11.29
C ALA A 13 -24.77 2.35 9.84
N ALA A 14 -24.47 3.58 9.45
CA ALA A 14 -24.49 4.03 8.07
C ALA A 14 -23.06 4.37 7.66
N VAL A 15 -22.58 3.77 6.57
CA VAL A 15 -21.28 4.07 5.98
C VAL A 15 -21.53 4.83 4.67
N ILE A 16 -20.90 5.98 4.50
CA ILE A 16 -21.06 6.83 3.33
C ILE A 16 -19.82 6.72 2.45
N GLY A 17 -19.99 6.24 1.23
CA GLY A 17 -18.95 5.99 0.25
C GLY A 17 -18.44 4.54 0.27
N SER A 18 -18.40 3.91 -0.93
CA SER A 18 -17.98 2.52 -1.13
C SER A 18 -16.57 2.39 -1.74
N GLY A 19 -15.67 3.34 -1.45
CA GLY A 19 -14.24 3.14 -1.67
C GLY A 19 -13.67 2.06 -0.73
N PHE A 20 -12.38 1.71 -0.86
CA PHE A 20 -11.74 0.67 -0.02
C PHE A 20 -11.94 0.93 1.48
N GLY A 21 -11.80 2.19 1.93
CA GLY A 21 -12.01 2.55 3.35
C GLY A 21 -13.45 2.30 3.81
N GLY A 22 -14.45 2.70 2.99
CA GLY A 22 -15.86 2.48 3.32
C GLY A 22 -16.23 1.00 3.30
N LEU A 23 -15.79 0.25 2.30
CA LEU A 23 -15.98 -1.21 2.23
C LEU A 23 -15.32 -1.91 3.42
N GLY A 24 -14.07 -1.55 3.75
CA GLY A 24 -13.37 -2.11 4.91
C GLY A 24 -14.09 -1.83 6.23
N ALA A 25 -14.58 -0.59 6.42
CA ALA A 25 -15.37 -0.22 7.60
C ALA A 25 -16.70 -1.00 7.66
N ALA A 26 -17.44 -1.07 6.54
CA ALA A 26 -18.72 -1.76 6.47
C ALA A 26 -18.58 -3.27 6.77
N ILE A 27 -17.56 -3.93 6.21
CA ILE A 27 -17.26 -5.34 6.47
C ILE A 27 -16.95 -5.55 7.95
N ARG A 28 -16.10 -4.73 8.56
CA ARG A 28 -15.73 -4.85 9.98
C ARG A 28 -16.93 -4.62 10.91
N LEU A 29 -17.75 -3.61 10.64
CA LEU A 29 -18.96 -3.33 11.42
C LEU A 29 -19.96 -4.48 11.32
N GLN A 30 -20.21 -4.98 10.11
CA GLN A 30 -21.14 -6.09 9.89
C GLN A 30 -20.63 -7.38 10.53
N SER A 31 -19.33 -7.66 10.47
CA SER A 31 -18.72 -8.81 11.15
C SER A 31 -18.80 -8.72 12.67
N ALA A 32 -18.82 -7.51 13.23
CA ALA A 32 -19.05 -7.27 14.66
C ALA A 32 -20.53 -7.37 15.06
N GLY A 33 -21.43 -7.74 14.15
CA GLY A 33 -22.87 -7.88 14.42
C GLY A 33 -23.64 -6.55 14.40
N ILE A 34 -23.03 -5.47 13.92
CA ILE A 34 -23.68 -4.15 13.78
C ILE A 34 -24.37 -4.11 12.41
N GLN A 35 -25.70 -3.96 12.40
CA GLN A 35 -26.45 -3.82 11.15
C GLN A 35 -25.97 -2.58 10.38
N THR A 36 -25.36 -2.79 9.23
CA THR A 36 -24.68 -1.74 8.47
C THR A 36 -25.31 -1.51 7.11
N VAL A 37 -25.57 -0.25 6.78
CA VAL A 37 -26.01 0.19 5.45
C VAL A 37 -24.87 0.98 4.82
N LEU A 38 -24.50 0.62 3.59
CA LEU A 38 -23.46 1.31 2.80
C LEU A 38 -24.15 2.13 1.69
N TYR A 39 -23.90 3.43 1.69
CA TYR A 39 -24.41 4.38 0.68
C TYR A 39 -23.31 4.76 -0.28
N GLU A 40 -23.59 4.73 -1.59
CA GLU A 40 -22.70 5.20 -2.65
C GLU A 40 -23.41 6.22 -3.51
N ALA A 41 -22.73 7.31 -3.86
CA ALA A 41 -23.30 8.38 -4.67
C ALA A 41 -23.16 8.12 -6.18
N ARG A 42 -22.18 7.29 -6.57
CA ARG A 42 -21.94 6.91 -7.98
C ARG A 42 -22.75 5.67 -8.34
N ASP A 43 -22.81 5.40 -9.64
CA ASP A 43 -23.42 4.22 -10.25
C ASP A 43 -22.66 2.91 -9.93
N LEU A 44 -21.33 3.00 -9.74
CA LEU A 44 -20.47 1.87 -9.38
C LEU A 44 -19.71 2.12 -8.08
N PRO A 45 -19.50 1.06 -7.26
CA PRO A 45 -18.66 1.13 -6.08
C PRO A 45 -17.17 1.24 -6.45
N GLY A 46 -16.33 1.63 -5.48
CA GLY A 46 -14.88 1.63 -5.61
C GLY A 46 -14.22 2.98 -5.30
N GLY A 47 -14.97 4.07 -5.35
CA GLY A 47 -14.42 5.40 -5.09
C GLY A 47 -13.30 5.76 -6.08
N ARG A 48 -12.04 5.88 -5.62
CA ARG A 48 -10.89 6.11 -6.50
C ARG A 48 -10.41 4.87 -7.27
N ALA A 49 -10.84 3.67 -6.89
CA ALA A 49 -10.66 2.43 -7.63
C ALA A 49 -11.83 2.18 -8.58
N TYR A 50 -12.28 3.23 -9.24
CA TYR A 50 -13.35 3.20 -10.24
C TYR A 50 -12.83 2.61 -11.55
N VAL A 51 -13.73 2.15 -12.41
CA VAL A 51 -13.41 1.62 -13.73
C VAL A 51 -14.25 2.33 -14.79
N TYR A 52 -13.64 2.59 -15.94
CA TYR A 52 -14.32 3.07 -17.13
C TYR A 52 -14.34 1.98 -18.18
N HIS A 53 -15.46 1.88 -18.88
CA HIS A 53 -15.61 1.00 -20.05
C HIS A 53 -15.91 1.88 -21.26
N ASP A 54 -15.09 1.75 -22.31
CA ASP A 54 -15.24 2.52 -23.54
C ASP A 54 -14.77 1.68 -24.73
N ASP A 55 -15.59 1.60 -25.77
CA ASP A 55 -15.34 0.83 -27.01
C ASP A 55 -14.80 -0.60 -26.79
N GLY A 56 -15.31 -1.31 -25.76
CA GLY A 56 -14.87 -2.67 -25.42
C GLY A 56 -13.58 -2.73 -24.59
N PHE A 57 -12.96 -1.59 -24.29
CA PHE A 57 -11.80 -1.49 -23.40
C PHE A 57 -12.22 -1.25 -21.95
N THR A 58 -11.38 -1.68 -21.04
CA THR A 58 -11.55 -1.48 -19.59
C THR A 58 -10.37 -0.67 -19.06
N PHE A 59 -10.66 0.45 -18.41
CA PHE A 59 -9.65 1.36 -17.84
C PHE A 59 -9.83 1.46 -16.34
N ASP A 60 -8.86 0.92 -15.58
CA ASP A 60 -8.79 1.15 -14.13
C ASP A 60 -8.39 2.61 -13.86
N ALA A 61 -9.18 3.31 -13.05
CA ALA A 61 -9.05 4.76 -12.86
C ALA A 61 -8.35 5.14 -11.56
N GLY A 62 -7.35 4.40 -11.13
CA GLY A 62 -6.71 4.72 -9.86
C GLY A 62 -5.58 3.75 -9.50
N PRO A 63 -5.53 3.29 -8.25
CA PRO A 63 -4.49 2.36 -7.84
C PRO A 63 -4.60 1.05 -8.62
N THR A 64 -3.49 0.63 -9.22
CA THR A 64 -3.44 -0.59 -10.04
C THR A 64 -2.71 -1.73 -9.33
N VAL A 65 -1.94 -1.43 -8.29
CA VAL A 65 -1.12 -2.41 -7.58
C VAL A 65 -1.46 -2.48 -6.09
N ILE A 66 -1.30 -3.66 -5.52
CA ILE A 66 -1.49 -3.95 -4.10
C ILE A 66 -0.12 -4.20 -3.47
N THR A 67 0.23 -3.39 -2.49
CA THR A 67 1.53 -3.46 -1.79
C THR A 67 1.42 -3.93 -0.34
N ALA A 68 0.20 -4.07 0.18
CA ALA A 68 -0.08 -4.55 1.54
C ALA A 68 -1.20 -5.60 1.53
N PRO A 69 -0.98 -6.78 0.91
CA PRO A 69 -2.02 -7.79 0.70
C PRO A 69 -2.61 -8.32 2.00
N HIS A 70 -1.84 -8.35 3.10
CA HIS A 70 -2.31 -8.80 4.41
C HIS A 70 -3.51 -7.99 4.91
N THR A 71 -3.61 -6.69 4.60
CA THR A 71 -4.76 -5.86 5.00
C THR A 71 -6.08 -6.32 4.36
N LEU A 72 -6.00 -6.93 3.18
CA LEU A 72 -7.14 -7.58 2.52
C LEU A 72 -7.41 -8.95 3.14
N THR A 73 -6.37 -9.77 3.32
CA THR A 73 -6.46 -11.08 3.95
C THR A 73 -7.15 -10.98 5.31
N ASP A 74 -6.75 -10.01 6.15
CA ASP A 74 -7.36 -9.75 7.46
C ASP A 74 -8.87 -9.51 7.39
N LEU A 75 -9.36 -8.80 6.34
CA LEU A 75 -10.79 -8.56 6.18
C LEU A 75 -11.58 -9.84 5.91
N PHE A 76 -11.00 -10.78 5.14
CA PHE A 76 -11.62 -12.06 4.86
C PHE A 76 -11.56 -12.99 6.07
N GLU A 77 -10.41 -13.09 6.71
CA GLU A 77 -10.20 -13.92 7.91
C GLU A 77 -11.11 -13.50 9.06
N LEU A 78 -11.32 -12.18 9.25
CA LEU A 78 -12.30 -11.64 10.22
C LEU A 78 -13.71 -12.20 10.02
N THR A 79 -14.04 -12.60 8.79
CA THR A 79 -15.35 -13.19 8.45
C THR A 79 -15.34 -14.72 8.39
N GLY A 80 -14.21 -15.36 8.74
CA GLY A 80 -14.00 -16.81 8.66
C GLY A 80 -13.81 -17.32 7.21
N ARG A 81 -13.37 -16.45 6.30
CA ARG A 81 -13.18 -16.75 4.87
C ARG A 81 -11.74 -16.50 4.46
N ARG A 82 -11.35 -16.99 3.30
CA ARG A 82 -10.02 -16.80 2.72
C ARG A 82 -10.12 -15.91 1.50
N LEU A 83 -9.20 -14.96 1.35
CA LEU A 83 -9.14 -14.05 0.21
C LEU A 83 -8.98 -14.82 -1.12
N GLU A 84 -8.14 -15.84 -1.11
CA GLU A 84 -7.78 -16.65 -2.28
C GLU A 84 -8.97 -17.39 -2.90
N ASP A 85 -10.02 -17.66 -2.12
CA ASP A 85 -11.26 -18.30 -2.59
C ASP A 85 -12.13 -17.31 -3.40
N TYR A 86 -11.78 -16.03 -3.39
CA TYR A 86 -12.57 -14.95 -4.01
C TYR A 86 -11.84 -14.24 -5.14
N ILE A 87 -10.54 -14.05 -5.02
CA ILE A 87 -9.71 -13.37 -6.01
C ILE A 87 -8.26 -13.81 -5.90
N LYS A 88 -7.59 -13.94 -7.05
CA LYS A 88 -6.17 -14.22 -7.13
C LYS A 88 -5.39 -12.91 -7.18
N LEU A 89 -4.41 -12.76 -6.30
CA LEU A 89 -3.40 -11.71 -6.37
C LEU A 89 -2.16 -12.26 -7.09
N MET A 90 -1.83 -11.71 -8.24
CA MET A 90 -0.67 -12.10 -9.04
C MET A 90 0.53 -11.24 -8.67
N GLU A 91 1.66 -11.86 -8.32
CA GLU A 91 2.89 -11.13 -8.03
C GLU A 91 3.44 -10.49 -9.31
N VAL A 92 3.82 -9.21 -9.21
CA VAL A 92 4.38 -8.43 -10.33
C VAL A 92 5.90 -8.52 -10.29
N GLN A 93 6.52 -9.02 -11.38
CA GLN A 93 7.96 -9.14 -11.53
C GLN A 93 8.41 -8.64 -12.92
N PRO A 94 9.36 -7.69 -13.01
CA PRO A 94 9.87 -6.88 -11.91
C PRO A 94 8.76 -6.04 -11.28
N MET A 95 8.88 -5.68 -10.00
CA MET A 95 7.87 -4.85 -9.32
C MET A 95 7.64 -3.53 -10.05
N TYR A 96 8.72 -2.92 -10.53
CA TYR A 96 8.72 -1.71 -11.36
C TYR A 96 9.88 -1.77 -12.35
N ARG A 97 9.72 -1.14 -13.50
CA ARG A 97 10.81 -0.90 -14.47
C ARG A 97 10.88 0.59 -14.76
N LEU A 98 12.03 1.19 -14.51
CA LEU A 98 12.33 2.56 -14.86
C LEU A 98 13.13 2.57 -16.16
N ILE A 99 12.76 3.47 -17.06
CA ILE A 99 13.43 3.64 -18.36
C ILE A 99 13.68 5.13 -18.53
N TRP A 100 14.92 5.49 -18.88
CA TRP A 100 15.31 6.87 -19.13
C TRP A 100 15.43 7.15 -20.64
N SER A 101 15.46 8.43 -21.00
CA SER A 101 15.50 8.88 -22.40
C SER A 101 16.80 8.51 -23.13
N ASP A 102 17.88 8.24 -22.41
CA ASP A 102 19.17 7.75 -22.94
C ASP A 102 19.16 6.23 -23.21
N GLY A 103 18.05 5.54 -22.95
CA GLY A 103 17.88 4.11 -23.13
C GLY A 103 18.30 3.27 -21.93
N ASP A 104 18.83 3.90 -20.86
CA ASP A 104 19.14 3.18 -19.63
C ASP A 104 17.86 2.66 -18.97
N ARG A 105 17.96 1.55 -18.25
CA ARG A 105 16.85 0.90 -17.55
C ARG A 105 17.29 0.34 -16.20
N PHE A 106 16.36 0.32 -15.27
CA PHE A 106 16.56 -0.27 -13.96
C PHE A 106 15.31 -1.07 -13.55
N ASP A 107 15.51 -2.35 -13.27
CA ASP A 107 14.47 -3.26 -12.79
C ASP A 107 14.44 -3.29 -11.27
N TYR A 108 13.33 -2.82 -10.72
CA TYR A 108 13.11 -2.85 -9.29
C TYR A 108 12.53 -4.22 -8.90
N VAL A 109 13.35 -5.08 -8.31
CA VAL A 109 13.00 -6.46 -7.99
C VAL A 109 12.88 -6.67 -6.49
N ARG A 110 12.15 -7.71 -6.08
CA ARG A 110 11.95 -8.05 -4.67
C ARG A 110 13.20 -8.64 -4.03
N ASP A 111 13.92 -9.50 -4.76
CA ASP A 111 15.10 -10.16 -4.25
C ASP A 111 16.25 -9.19 -3.99
N GLU A 112 16.75 -9.17 -2.73
CA GLU A 112 17.78 -8.23 -2.31
C GLU A 112 19.13 -8.52 -2.98
N ALA A 113 19.49 -9.78 -3.12
CA ALA A 113 20.75 -10.15 -3.73
C ALA A 113 20.81 -9.70 -5.21
N THR A 114 19.71 -9.90 -5.94
CA THR A 114 19.55 -9.44 -7.33
C THR A 114 19.62 -7.90 -7.42
N MET A 115 18.98 -7.19 -6.49
CA MET A 115 19.08 -5.71 -6.44
C MET A 115 20.50 -5.23 -6.22
N VAL A 116 21.19 -5.80 -5.23
CA VAL A 116 22.59 -5.45 -4.93
C VAL A 116 23.49 -5.75 -6.12
N ALA A 117 23.35 -6.93 -6.75
CA ALA A 117 24.13 -7.31 -7.93
C ALA A 117 23.93 -6.33 -9.10
N GLN A 118 22.68 -6.00 -9.42
CA GLN A 118 22.35 -5.04 -10.48
C GLN A 118 22.95 -3.63 -10.21
N ILE A 119 22.96 -3.20 -8.96
CA ILE A 119 23.57 -1.92 -8.59
C ILE A 119 25.12 -2.01 -8.66
N ALA A 120 25.70 -3.14 -8.24
CA ALA A 120 27.15 -3.36 -8.26
C ALA A 120 27.72 -3.37 -9.69
N GLU A 121 26.96 -3.86 -10.68
CA GLU A 121 27.32 -3.78 -12.10
C GLU A 121 27.52 -2.34 -12.57
N ARG A 122 26.80 -1.37 -11.97
CA ARG A 122 26.97 0.06 -12.23
C ARG A 122 28.08 0.67 -11.39
N SER A 123 28.06 0.40 -10.08
CA SER A 123 29.00 0.96 -9.11
C SER A 123 29.01 0.15 -7.81
N GLN A 124 30.16 -0.45 -7.48
CA GLN A 124 30.31 -1.18 -6.21
C GLN A 124 30.08 -0.26 -5.00
N SER A 125 30.56 0.98 -5.06
CA SER A 125 30.37 1.93 -3.93
C SER A 125 28.89 2.29 -3.74
N ASP A 126 28.09 2.27 -4.78
CA ASP A 126 26.65 2.52 -4.70
C ASP A 126 25.89 1.29 -4.24
N ALA A 127 26.37 0.07 -4.52
CA ALA A 127 25.82 -1.16 -3.94
C ALA A 127 25.99 -1.18 -2.42
N ASP A 128 27.19 -0.84 -1.91
CA ASP A 128 27.44 -0.69 -0.47
C ASP A 128 26.58 0.43 0.15
N GLY A 129 26.40 1.52 -0.61
CA GLY A 129 25.52 2.63 -0.23
C GLY A 129 24.07 2.19 -0.15
N TYR A 130 23.59 1.43 -1.14
CA TYR A 130 22.25 0.89 -1.18
C TYR A 130 21.94 -0.02 0.02
N GLN A 131 22.83 -0.90 0.42
CA GLN A 131 22.63 -1.73 1.63
C GLN A 131 22.41 -0.88 2.88
N ARG A 132 23.20 0.19 3.05
CA ARG A 132 23.00 1.14 4.17
C ARG A 132 21.67 1.91 4.05
N PHE A 133 21.27 2.27 2.83
CA PHE A 133 19.96 2.88 2.58
C PHE A 133 18.81 1.92 2.92
N PHE A 134 18.93 0.65 2.55
CA PHE A 134 17.93 -0.37 2.84
C PHE A 134 17.72 -0.54 4.36
N GLU A 135 18.80 -0.61 5.12
CA GLU A 135 18.73 -0.65 6.58
C GLU A 135 18.10 0.62 7.20
N TYR A 136 18.34 1.78 6.59
CA TYR A 136 17.65 3.01 6.98
C TYR A 136 16.13 2.92 6.66
N ALA A 137 15.76 2.50 5.47
CA ALA A 137 14.36 2.36 5.05
C ALA A 137 13.60 1.36 5.95
N LYS A 138 14.25 0.27 6.35
CA LYS A 138 13.73 -0.71 7.32
C LYS A 138 13.41 -0.07 8.68
N LYS A 139 14.30 0.74 9.21
CA LYS A 139 14.07 1.47 10.48
C LYS A 139 12.90 2.45 10.36
N VAL A 140 12.81 3.16 9.22
CA VAL A 140 11.70 4.07 8.95
C VAL A 140 10.38 3.30 8.83
N PHE A 141 10.38 2.14 8.19
CA PHE A 141 9.21 1.27 8.06
C PHE A 141 8.71 0.79 9.43
N HIS A 142 9.58 0.25 10.27
CA HIS A 142 9.17 -0.21 11.60
C HIS A 142 8.58 0.93 12.43
N LYS A 143 9.17 2.12 12.39
CA LYS A 143 8.62 3.27 13.11
C LYS A 143 7.34 3.82 12.46
N GLY A 144 7.37 4.04 11.15
CA GLY A 144 6.27 4.71 10.44
C GLY A 144 5.06 3.81 10.21
N TYR A 145 5.28 2.54 9.90
CA TYR A 145 4.21 1.60 9.60
C TYR A 145 3.86 0.73 10.82
N THR A 146 4.83 -0.01 11.37
CA THR A 146 4.53 -0.99 12.43
C THR A 146 4.05 -0.33 13.72
N GLU A 147 4.61 0.82 14.10
CA GLU A 147 4.25 1.47 15.36
C GLU A 147 3.17 2.55 15.22
N LEU A 148 3.04 3.18 14.05
CA LEU A 148 2.22 4.39 13.90
C LEU A 148 1.04 4.24 12.94
N ALA A 149 0.99 3.22 12.06
CA ALA A 149 -0.05 3.10 11.05
C ALA A 149 -1.47 2.98 11.63
N ASP A 150 -1.61 2.28 12.76
CA ASP A 150 -2.89 2.05 13.43
C ASP A 150 -3.23 3.12 14.47
N ARG A 151 -2.37 4.12 14.65
CA ARG A 151 -2.61 5.20 15.63
C ARG A 151 -3.38 6.36 15.00
N PRO A 152 -4.58 6.69 15.50
CA PRO A 152 -5.27 7.88 15.06
C PRO A 152 -4.56 9.12 15.63
N PHE A 153 -4.16 10.06 14.76
CA PHE A 153 -3.62 11.37 15.15
C PHE A 153 -4.77 12.37 15.24
N LEU A 154 -5.51 12.34 16.34
CA LEU A 154 -6.70 13.17 16.55
C LEU A 154 -6.41 14.51 17.21
N ARG A 155 -5.27 14.64 17.88
CA ARG A 155 -4.88 15.84 18.61
C ARG A 155 -3.48 16.29 18.20
N PHE A 156 -3.22 17.58 18.29
CA PHE A 156 -1.86 18.12 18.06
C PHE A 156 -0.81 17.50 18.99
N SER A 157 -1.19 17.17 20.24
CA SER A 157 -0.33 16.46 21.20
C SER A 157 0.18 15.13 20.67
N ASP A 158 -0.60 14.43 19.84
CA ASP A 158 -0.21 13.12 19.28
C ASP A 158 0.97 13.30 18.31
N MET A 159 0.95 14.39 17.52
CA MET A 159 2.08 14.76 16.65
C MET A 159 3.32 15.18 17.44
N VAL A 160 3.14 15.95 18.52
CA VAL A 160 4.25 16.35 19.39
C VAL A 160 4.91 15.12 20.02
N ALA A 161 4.13 14.14 20.47
CA ALA A 161 4.64 12.93 21.10
C ALA A 161 5.52 12.08 20.16
N VAL A 162 5.25 12.06 18.84
CA VAL A 162 6.04 11.29 17.86
C VAL A 162 7.19 12.12 17.25
N SER A 163 7.17 13.44 17.39
CA SER A 163 8.15 14.35 16.80
C SER A 163 9.62 13.99 17.10
N PRO A 164 10.02 13.60 18.34
CA PRO A 164 11.42 13.23 18.61
C PRO A 164 11.87 12.02 17.77
N SER A 165 10.99 11.04 17.58
CA SER A 165 11.26 9.87 16.74
C SER A 165 11.39 10.24 15.27
N LEU A 166 10.51 11.10 14.76
CA LEU A 166 10.57 11.60 13.39
C LEU A 166 11.83 12.44 13.13
N MET A 167 12.25 13.25 14.10
CA MET A 167 13.49 14.01 14.03
C MET A 167 14.72 13.09 14.00
N LYS A 168 14.74 12.04 14.82
CA LYS A 168 15.80 11.02 14.80
C LYS A 168 15.91 10.33 13.44
N LEU A 169 14.80 10.10 12.78
CA LEU A 169 14.72 9.53 11.45
C LEU A 169 14.96 10.57 10.33
N ARG A 170 15.21 11.83 10.69
CA ARG A 170 15.46 12.93 9.75
C ARG A 170 14.32 13.14 8.75
N ALA A 171 13.08 13.02 9.24
CA ALA A 171 11.86 13.24 8.47
C ALA A 171 11.74 14.69 7.91
N ASP A 172 12.59 15.61 8.35
CA ASP A 172 12.79 16.97 7.86
C ASP A 172 13.39 17.04 6.45
N ARG A 173 14.00 15.94 5.96
CA ARG A 173 14.64 15.91 4.65
C ARG A 173 13.71 15.33 3.59
N SER A 174 13.97 15.66 2.33
CA SER A 174 13.26 14.99 1.23
C SER A 174 13.79 13.57 0.99
N VAL A 175 12.95 12.74 0.36
CA VAL A 175 13.33 11.38 -0.07
C VAL A 175 14.60 11.43 -0.90
N TYR A 176 14.64 12.27 -1.95
CA TYR A 176 15.79 12.39 -2.85
C TYR A 176 17.07 12.81 -2.11
N LYS A 177 17.00 13.84 -1.26
CA LYS A 177 18.15 14.27 -0.45
C LYS A 177 18.65 13.18 0.51
N THR A 178 17.77 12.33 0.95
CA THR A 178 18.12 11.20 1.82
C THR A 178 18.82 10.11 1.02
N VAL A 179 18.26 9.69 -0.11
CA VAL A 179 18.88 8.70 -1.01
C VAL A 179 20.27 9.16 -1.49
N ALA A 180 20.40 10.46 -1.85
CA ALA A 180 21.66 11.03 -2.33
C ALA A 180 22.83 10.98 -1.32
N LYS A 181 22.58 10.66 -0.06
CA LYS A 181 23.64 10.41 0.94
C LYS A 181 24.25 9.02 0.82
N TYR A 182 23.51 8.10 0.22
CA TYR A 182 23.87 6.70 0.16
C TYR A 182 24.43 6.32 -1.22
N VAL A 183 23.84 6.87 -2.30
CA VAL A 183 24.22 6.55 -3.68
C VAL A 183 24.60 7.80 -4.46
N LYS A 184 25.53 7.65 -5.39
CA LYS A 184 26.09 8.75 -6.21
C LYS A 184 25.50 8.81 -7.61
N ASP A 185 25.21 7.67 -8.21
CA ASP A 185 24.61 7.56 -9.53
C ASP A 185 23.23 8.24 -9.55
N ASP A 186 22.97 9.10 -10.53
CA ASP A 186 21.74 9.90 -10.57
C ASP A 186 20.51 9.08 -10.94
N HIS A 187 20.66 8.11 -11.86
CA HIS A 187 19.56 7.19 -12.19
C HIS A 187 19.18 6.33 -11.00
N LEU A 188 20.16 5.87 -10.19
CA LEU A 188 19.86 5.16 -8.95
C LEU A 188 19.20 6.07 -7.91
N ARG A 189 19.60 7.35 -7.80
CA ARG A 189 18.89 8.30 -6.92
C ARG A 189 17.45 8.45 -7.33
N GLN A 190 17.17 8.58 -8.62
CA GLN A 190 15.81 8.66 -9.14
C GLN A 190 15.05 7.36 -8.86
N ALA A 191 15.65 6.19 -9.17
CA ALA A 191 15.05 4.87 -8.98
C ALA A 191 14.72 4.58 -7.50
N LEU A 192 15.59 4.97 -6.57
CA LEU A 192 15.37 4.75 -5.14
C LEU A 192 14.45 5.80 -4.49
N SER A 193 14.13 6.89 -5.20
CA SER A 193 13.30 7.98 -4.71
C SER A 193 11.87 7.98 -5.29
N PHE A 194 11.61 7.29 -6.39
CA PHE A 194 10.36 7.41 -7.15
C PHE A 194 9.12 6.97 -6.35
N HIS A 195 9.28 6.11 -5.35
CA HIS A 195 8.16 5.56 -4.58
C HIS A 195 7.23 6.61 -3.96
N SER A 196 7.75 7.82 -3.67
CA SER A 196 6.91 8.92 -3.21
C SER A 196 5.87 9.38 -4.25
N LEU A 197 6.12 9.14 -5.56
CA LEU A 197 5.16 9.40 -6.63
C LEU A 197 3.91 8.52 -6.52
N LEU A 198 4.03 7.31 -5.97
CA LEU A 198 2.90 6.40 -5.76
C LEU A 198 1.83 6.97 -4.82
N VAL A 199 2.22 7.91 -3.96
CA VAL A 199 1.32 8.63 -3.05
C VAL A 199 1.10 10.10 -3.48
N GLY A 200 1.47 10.45 -4.71
CA GLY A 200 1.32 11.78 -5.26
C GLY A 200 2.35 12.81 -4.76
N GLY A 201 3.44 12.35 -4.14
CA GLY A 201 4.47 13.22 -3.56
C GLY A 201 5.66 13.44 -4.48
N ASN A 202 6.09 14.70 -4.64
CA ASN A 202 7.33 15.02 -5.34
C ASN A 202 8.56 14.54 -4.53
N PRO A 203 9.42 13.64 -5.05
CA PRO A 203 10.60 13.12 -4.34
C PRO A 203 11.54 14.19 -3.80
N LEU A 204 11.61 15.34 -4.45
CA LEU A 204 12.48 16.47 -4.06
C LEU A 204 11.96 17.25 -2.85
N GLN A 205 10.67 17.10 -2.52
CA GLN A 205 10.00 17.85 -1.44
C GLN A 205 9.37 16.94 -0.39
N THR A 206 8.93 15.74 -0.76
CA THR A 206 8.26 14.79 0.13
C THR A 206 9.22 14.28 1.19
N SER A 207 8.75 14.24 2.44
CA SER A 207 9.50 13.78 3.60
C SER A 207 10.14 12.39 3.40
N SER A 208 11.36 12.24 3.91
CA SER A 208 12.11 10.97 3.87
C SER A 208 11.39 9.81 4.57
N ILE A 209 10.34 10.07 5.35
CA ILE A 209 9.52 9.02 5.95
C ILE A 209 8.95 8.09 4.87
N TYR A 210 8.69 8.59 3.67
CA TYR A 210 8.19 7.80 2.54
C TYR A 210 9.20 6.82 1.95
N THR A 211 10.45 6.82 2.40
CA THR A 211 11.39 5.73 2.11
C THR A 211 10.94 4.39 2.70
N LEU A 212 10.01 4.41 3.66
CA LEU A 212 9.37 3.20 4.17
C LEU A 212 8.74 2.35 3.06
N ILE A 213 8.23 2.97 1.98
CA ILE A 213 7.60 2.26 0.86
C ILE A 213 8.63 1.37 0.14
N HIS A 214 9.88 1.79 0.09
CA HIS A 214 10.96 0.98 -0.46
C HIS A 214 11.10 -0.36 0.28
N TYR A 215 11.11 -0.33 1.61
CA TYR A 215 11.17 -1.55 2.43
C TYR A 215 9.85 -2.35 2.34
N LEU A 216 8.71 -1.66 2.44
CA LEU A 216 7.38 -2.27 2.37
C LEU A 216 7.18 -3.10 1.09
N ALA A 217 7.51 -2.53 -0.08
CA ALA A 217 7.34 -3.22 -1.36
C ALA A 217 8.22 -4.48 -1.45
N ARG A 218 9.39 -4.49 -0.82
CA ARG A 218 10.28 -5.64 -0.79
C ARG A 218 9.85 -6.70 0.21
N GLU A 219 9.38 -6.28 1.38
CA GLU A 219 8.90 -7.18 2.42
C GLU A 219 7.67 -7.97 1.97
N TRP A 220 6.69 -7.26 1.43
CA TRP A 220 5.40 -7.86 1.10
C TRP A 220 5.18 -8.16 -0.39
N GLY A 221 6.01 -7.60 -1.28
CA GLY A 221 5.83 -7.70 -2.72
C GLY A 221 4.85 -6.67 -3.28
N VAL A 222 4.71 -6.69 -4.59
CA VAL A 222 3.74 -5.90 -5.35
C VAL A 222 2.87 -6.86 -6.13
N TYR A 223 1.56 -6.71 -6.02
CA TYR A 223 0.59 -7.62 -6.62
C TYR A 223 -0.40 -6.87 -7.51
N PHE A 224 -0.89 -7.58 -8.52
CA PHE A 224 -2.00 -7.14 -9.35
C PHE A 224 -3.18 -8.10 -9.15
N PRO A 225 -4.37 -7.61 -8.84
CA PRO A 225 -5.55 -8.46 -8.70
C PRO A 225 -6.03 -8.96 -10.07
N GLU A 226 -6.27 -10.25 -10.20
CA GLU A 226 -6.78 -10.83 -11.45
C GLU A 226 -8.11 -10.17 -11.85
N GLY A 227 -8.18 -9.64 -13.07
CA GLY A 227 -9.32 -8.86 -13.56
C GLY A 227 -9.33 -7.38 -13.15
N GLY A 228 -8.18 -6.85 -12.67
CA GLY A 228 -7.98 -5.44 -12.34
C GLY A 228 -8.47 -5.04 -10.95
N THR A 229 -8.21 -3.80 -10.59
CA THR A 229 -8.57 -3.28 -9.26
C THR A 229 -10.07 -3.26 -9.03
N HIS A 230 -10.86 -3.07 -10.10
CA HIS A 230 -12.32 -3.14 -9.98
C HIS A 230 -12.83 -4.55 -9.64
N ALA A 231 -12.16 -5.62 -10.09
CA ALA A 231 -12.49 -6.98 -9.67
C ALA A 231 -12.32 -7.17 -8.15
N LEU A 232 -11.28 -6.57 -7.57
CA LEU A 232 -11.09 -6.54 -6.11
C LEU A 232 -12.21 -5.77 -5.41
N VAL A 233 -12.64 -4.62 -5.94
CA VAL A 233 -13.78 -3.86 -5.40
C VAL A 233 -15.05 -4.73 -5.39
N ARG A 234 -15.38 -5.38 -6.52
CA ARG A 234 -16.54 -6.30 -6.60
C ARG A 234 -16.43 -7.44 -5.59
N THR A 235 -15.23 -7.95 -5.38
CA THR A 235 -14.96 -9.01 -4.39
C THR A 235 -15.28 -8.54 -2.97
N LEU A 236 -14.87 -7.32 -2.59
CA LEU A 236 -15.18 -6.75 -1.28
C LEU A 236 -16.68 -6.45 -1.13
N VAL A 237 -17.36 -5.98 -2.17
CA VAL A 237 -18.82 -5.80 -2.18
C VAL A 237 -19.52 -7.13 -1.97
N LYS A 238 -19.11 -8.19 -2.69
CA LYS A 238 -19.63 -9.55 -2.52
C LYS A 238 -19.44 -10.06 -1.09
N LEU A 239 -18.28 -9.82 -0.51
CA LEU A 239 -18.00 -10.16 0.88
C LEU A 239 -18.97 -9.44 1.81
N PHE A 240 -19.10 -8.10 1.71
CA PHE A 240 -20.01 -7.30 2.54
C PHE A 240 -21.46 -7.79 2.44
N LEU A 241 -21.98 -7.94 1.22
CA LEU A 241 -23.37 -8.37 0.98
C LEU A 241 -23.64 -9.76 1.56
N SER A 242 -22.66 -10.66 1.51
CA SER A 242 -22.80 -12.01 2.07
C SER A 242 -22.89 -12.04 3.61
N LEU A 243 -22.52 -10.95 4.29
CA LEU A 243 -22.62 -10.82 5.75
C LEU A 243 -23.99 -10.28 6.20
N ILE A 244 -24.78 -9.69 5.30
CA ILE A 244 -26.08 -9.09 5.65
C ILE A 244 -27.12 -10.18 6.00
N HIS A 245 -26.96 -11.39 5.49
CA HIS A 245 -27.92 -12.50 5.63
C HIS A 245 -27.50 -13.55 6.67
N ILE A 246 -26.54 -13.23 7.55
CA ILE A 246 -26.10 -14.13 8.62
C ILE A 246 -26.85 -13.90 9.91
#